data_377b5819dd338ffbb807cbfc55d88368
#
_entry.id   377b5819dd338ffbb807cbfc55d88368
#
_cell.length_a   1.000
_cell.length_b   1.000
_cell.length_c   1.000
_cell.angle_alpha   90.00
_cell.angle_beta   90.00
_cell.angle_gamma   90.00
#
_symmetry.space_group_name_H-M   'P 1'
#
loop_
_entity.id
_entity.type
_entity.pdbx_description
1 polymer ?
#
loop_
_entity_poly.entity_id
_entity_poly.type
_entity_poly.pdbx_seq_one_letter_code
_entity_poly.pdbx_strand_id
1 'polypeptide(L)'
;MQKFSEGGGGKMCILKCMFLVSIIISVIYFFYMPIAEGSPYHTNFHFVCHFSIMVLGGLVYLAKERIKTCSFRLDLFLCILSFVTYFAILKIGKGQEGVRYYLQILSLLPLHTFCYYMFKVANYDWTGKLFNIPYFGRICFIIASLTLEIYIVQFAIITDRFNFVFPISILLVFCMIVLVAYFLKIVTSVFLQIMANDKFSFKKACMI
;
A
#
# COMPACT_ATOMS: atom_id res chain seq x y z
N MET A 1 -12.53 9.67 -32.14
CA MET A 1 -11.70 9.59 -30.92
C MET A 1 -11.85 10.84 -30.01
N GLN A 2 -13.06 11.25 -29.64
CA GLN A 2 -13.29 12.54 -28.96
C GLN A 2 -14.39 12.51 -27.89
N LYS A 3 -14.65 11.36 -27.24
CA LYS A 3 -15.74 11.24 -26.24
C LYS A 3 -15.31 10.91 -24.81
N PHE A 4 -13.99 10.97 -24.48
CA PHE A 4 -13.47 10.63 -23.14
C PHE A 4 -13.13 11.85 -22.25
N SER A 5 -13.34 13.08 -22.74
CA SER A 5 -12.88 14.31 -22.06
C SER A 5 -13.87 14.84 -20.99
N GLU A 6 -15.14 14.57 -21.09
CA GLU A 6 -16.14 15.21 -20.21
C GLU A 6 -16.37 14.50 -18.86
N GLY A 7 -16.00 13.22 -18.72
CA GLY A 7 -16.15 12.47 -17.45
C GLY A 7 -14.97 12.61 -16.46
N GLY A 8 -13.83 13.12 -16.90
CA GLY A 8 -12.59 13.12 -16.09
C GLY A 8 -12.57 14.16 -14.98
N GLY A 9 -13.17 15.33 -15.21
CA GLY A 9 -13.17 16.43 -14.23
C GLY A 9 -13.98 16.11 -12.98
N GLY A 10 -15.17 15.53 -13.16
CA GLY A 10 -16.02 15.15 -12.04
C GLY A 10 -15.40 14.07 -11.14
N LYS A 11 -14.81 13.03 -11.73
CA LYS A 11 -14.14 11.96 -11.01
C LYS A 11 -12.95 12.47 -10.19
N MET A 12 -12.16 13.38 -10.77
CA MET A 12 -11.03 14.01 -10.09
C MET A 12 -11.50 14.86 -8.91
N CYS A 13 -12.59 15.62 -9.05
CA CYS A 13 -13.16 16.42 -7.96
C CYS A 13 -13.64 15.54 -6.80
N ILE A 14 -14.40 14.48 -7.10
CA ILE A 14 -14.89 13.53 -6.11
C ILE A 14 -13.72 12.90 -5.32
N LEU A 15 -12.67 12.43 -6.02
CA LEU A 15 -11.50 11.84 -5.36
C LEU A 15 -10.73 12.84 -4.50
N LYS A 16 -10.63 14.11 -4.91
CA LYS A 16 -10.04 15.16 -4.08
C LYS A 16 -10.87 15.39 -2.80
N CYS A 17 -12.18 15.45 -2.92
CA CYS A 17 -13.06 15.55 -1.74
C CYS A 17 -12.92 14.34 -0.82
N MET A 18 -12.91 13.12 -1.37
CA MET A 18 -12.70 11.89 -0.59
C MET A 18 -11.33 11.90 0.11
N PHE A 19 -10.28 12.38 -0.55
CA PHE A 19 -8.96 12.50 0.03
C PHE A 19 -8.95 13.46 1.22
N LEU A 20 -9.52 14.66 1.07
CA LEU A 20 -9.63 15.62 2.17
C LEU A 20 -10.44 15.06 3.34
N VAL A 21 -11.58 14.45 3.06
CA VAL A 21 -12.43 13.82 4.08
C VAL A 21 -11.66 12.70 4.80
N SER A 22 -10.91 11.86 4.07
CA SER A 22 -10.12 10.78 4.68
C SER A 22 -8.99 11.29 5.58
N ILE A 23 -8.36 12.41 5.23
CA ILE A 23 -7.37 13.07 6.10
C ILE A 23 -8.04 13.62 7.36
N ILE A 24 -9.17 14.31 7.21
CA ILE A 24 -9.92 14.84 8.37
C ILE A 24 -10.35 13.70 9.30
N ILE A 25 -10.89 12.61 8.76
CA ILE A 25 -11.26 11.42 9.54
C ILE A 25 -10.03 10.85 10.26
N SER A 26 -8.88 10.76 9.59
CA SER A 26 -7.65 10.26 10.21
C SER A 26 -7.20 11.14 11.39
N VAL A 27 -7.29 12.45 11.23
CA VAL A 27 -6.96 13.41 12.32
C VAL A 27 -7.94 13.28 13.49
N ILE A 28 -9.25 13.28 13.21
CA ILE A 28 -10.29 13.11 14.21
C ILE A 28 -10.10 11.79 14.96
N TYR A 29 -9.89 10.70 14.22
CA TYR A 29 -9.69 9.37 14.78
C TYR A 29 -8.48 9.35 15.74
N PHE A 30 -7.38 10.00 15.37
CA PHE A 30 -6.19 10.10 16.20
C PHE A 30 -6.45 10.74 17.56
N PHE A 31 -7.29 11.78 17.61
CA PHE A 31 -7.57 12.49 18.86
C PHE A 31 -8.65 11.84 19.73
N TYR A 32 -9.61 11.16 19.13
CA TYR A 32 -10.78 10.64 19.85
C TYR A 32 -10.69 9.17 20.23
N MET A 33 -9.87 8.38 19.53
CA MET A 33 -9.77 6.96 19.85
C MET A 33 -8.67 6.70 20.87
N PRO A 34 -8.98 5.93 21.93
CA PRO A 34 -7.99 5.59 22.95
C PRO A 34 -6.90 4.69 22.36
N ILE A 35 -5.71 4.84 22.93
CA ILE A 35 -4.59 3.94 22.62
C ILE A 35 -4.90 2.59 23.23
N ALA A 36 -4.60 1.51 22.49
CA ALA A 36 -4.66 0.17 23.06
C ALA A 36 -3.65 0.06 24.20
N GLU A 37 -4.09 -0.43 25.37
CA GLU A 37 -3.22 -0.62 26.52
C GLU A 37 -1.96 -1.43 26.14
N GLY A 38 -0.81 -0.93 26.57
CA GLY A 38 0.49 -1.56 26.30
C GLY A 38 1.09 -1.27 24.91
N SER A 39 0.38 -0.62 23.99
CA SER A 39 0.95 -0.26 22.69
C SER A 39 1.68 1.09 22.73
N PRO A 40 2.95 1.16 22.31
CA PRO A 40 3.68 2.42 22.19
C PRO A 40 3.22 3.28 21.01
N TYR A 41 2.39 2.72 20.11
CA TYR A 41 1.87 3.38 18.93
C TYR A 41 0.36 3.31 18.88
N HIS A 42 -0.24 4.28 18.22
CA HIS A 42 -1.67 4.26 17.94
C HIS A 42 -1.96 3.27 16.79
N THR A 43 -2.03 1.98 17.09
CA THR A 43 -2.14 0.91 16.08
C THR A 43 -3.31 1.10 15.12
N ASN A 44 -4.47 1.49 15.64
CA ASN A 44 -5.67 1.70 14.82
C ASN A 44 -5.55 2.93 13.89
N PHE A 45 -4.73 3.92 14.25
CA PHE A 45 -4.46 5.08 13.41
C PHE A 45 -3.84 4.68 12.07
N HIS A 46 -2.93 3.72 12.06
CA HIS A 46 -2.33 3.22 10.83
C HIS A 46 -3.37 2.62 9.88
N PHE A 47 -4.35 1.92 10.41
CA PHE A 47 -5.44 1.34 9.60
C PHE A 47 -6.26 2.42 8.88
N VAL A 48 -6.66 3.47 9.59
CA VAL A 48 -7.42 4.59 9.00
C VAL A 48 -6.60 5.34 7.95
N CYS A 49 -5.29 5.51 8.19
CA CYS A 49 -4.38 6.15 7.22
C CYS A 49 -4.27 5.38 5.89
N HIS A 50 -4.42 4.05 5.89
CA HIS A 50 -4.36 3.27 4.65
C HIS A 50 -5.44 3.69 3.64
N PHE A 51 -6.63 4.05 4.11
CA PHE A 51 -7.69 4.52 3.22
C PHE A 51 -7.29 5.80 2.50
N SER A 52 -6.68 6.77 3.20
CA SER A 52 -6.20 8.01 2.59
C SER A 52 -5.10 7.77 1.54
N ILE A 53 -4.22 6.79 1.78
CA ILE A 53 -3.18 6.39 0.83
C ILE A 53 -3.79 5.74 -0.42
N MET A 54 -4.81 4.90 -0.27
CA MET A 54 -5.51 4.31 -1.41
C MET A 54 -6.16 5.39 -2.28
N VAL A 55 -6.82 6.37 -1.66
CA VAL A 55 -7.43 7.50 -2.39
C VAL A 55 -6.35 8.36 -3.07
N LEU A 56 -5.21 8.61 -2.39
CA LEU A 56 -4.07 9.29 -3.00
C LEU A 56 -3.57 8.54 -4.23
N GLY A 57 -3.44 7.20 -4.16
CA GLY A 57 -3.05 6.37 -5.30
C GLY A 57 -3.98 6.55 -6.49
N GLY A 58 -5.30 6.58 -6.26
CA GLY A 58 -6.30 6.87 -7.30
C GLY A 58 -6.15 8.27 -7.91
N LEU A 59 -5.91 9.29 -7.07
CA LEU A 59 -5.67 10.68 -7.53
C LEU A 59 -4.42 10.77 -8.39
N VAL A 60 -3.32 10.19 -7.94
CA VAL A 60 -2.04 10.20 -8.64
C VAL A 60 -2.15 9.46 -9.97
N TYR A 61 -2.87 8.34 -10.00
CA TYR A 61 -3.13 7.60 -11.24
C TYR A 61 -3.92 8.41 -12.26
N LEU A 62 -5.00 9.09 -11.84
CA LEU A 62 -5.77 9.96 -12.73
C LEU A 62 -4.99 11.19 -13.20
N ALA A 63 -4.04 11.66 -12.38
CA ALA A 63 -3.20 12.81 -12.69
C ALA A 63 -1.90 12.44 -13.41
N LYS A 64 -1.65 11.17 -13.71
CA LYS A 64 -0.36 10.65 -14.20
C LYS A 64 0.21 11.42 -15.39
N GLU A 65 -0.64 11.84 -16.35
CA GLU A 65 -0.22 12.61 -17.53
C GLU A 65 0.18 14.04 -17.21
N ARG A 66 -0.26 14.58 -16.07
CA ARG A 66 0.04 15.94 -15.59
C ARG A 66 1.23 15.99 -14.65
N ILE A 67 1.64 14.82 -14.12
CA ILE A 67 2.75 14.73 -13.19
C ILE A 67 4.06 14.84 -13.99
N LYS A 68 4.73 15.98 -13.82
CA LYS A 68 6.05 16.20 -14.43
C LYS A 68 7.11 15.48 -13.60
N THR A 69 7.90 14.64 -14.25
CA THR A 69 9.13 14.09 -13.71
C THR A 69 10.22 15.16 -13.86
N CYS A 70 10.88 15.56 -12.77
CA CYS A 70 11.95 16.55 -12.82
C CYS A 70 13.30 15.88 -13.10
N SER A 71 13.75 15.06 -12.15
CA SER A 71 14.99 14.31 -12.22
C SER A 71 14.86 13.05 -11.39
N PHE A 72 15.23 11.91 -11.96
CA PHE A 72 15.19 10.63 -11.23
C PHE A 72 15.94 10.69 -9.90
N ARG A 73 17.12 11.31 -9.89
CA ARG A 73 17.95 11.43 -8.67
C ARG A 73 17.23 12.24 -7.58
N LEU A 74 16.59 13.34 -7.95
CA LEU A 74 15.86 14.19 -7.01
C LEU A 74 14.61 13.47 -6.49
N ASP A 75 13.83 12.86 -7.38
CA ASP A 75 12.61 12.13 -6.99
C ASP A 75 12.93 10.91 -6.11
N LEU A 76 14.02 10.20 -6.39
CA LEU A 76 14.52 9.10 -5.56
C LEU A 76 15.01 9.61 -4.19
N PHE A 77 15.77 10.71 -4.17
CA PHE A 77 16.22 11.32 -2.91
C PHE A 77 15.05 11.73 -2.03
N LEU A 78 14.03 12.39 -2.60
CA LEU A 78 12.83 12.80 -1.86
C LEU A 78 12.00 11.60 -1.39
N CYS A 79 11.96 10.52 -2.17
CA CYS A 79 11.34 9.26 -1.77
C CYS A 79 12.05 8.67 -0.53
N ILE A 80 13.37 8.54 -0.57
CA ILE A 80 14.17 8.00 0.55
C ILE A 80 14.07 8.93 1.77
N LEU A 81 14.18 10.24 1.57
CA LEU A 81 14.08 11.23 2.65
C LEU A 81 12.71 11.13 3.34
N SER A 82 11.62 11.05 2.58
CA SER A 82 10.27 10.91 3.13
C SER A 82 10.11 9.61 3.90
N PHE A 83 10.68 8.50 3.40
CA PHE A 83 10.68 7.21 4.09
C PHE A 83 11.42 7.28 5.43
N VAL A 84 12.64 7.81 5.44
CA VAL A 84 13.43 7.97 6.67
C VAL A 84 12.73 8.91 7.67
N THR A 85 12.18 10.02 7.17
CA THR A 85 11.47 10.98 8.01
C THR A 85 10.22 10.36 8.64
N TYR A 86 9.48 9.54 7.91
CA TYR A 86 8.33 8.80 8.44
C TYR A 86 8.72 7.95 9.65
N PHE A 87 9.75 7.10 9.51
CA PHE A 87 10.21 6.26 10.62
C PHE A 87 10.84 7.05 11.76
N ALA A 88 11.55 8.15 11.45
CA ALA A 88 12.12 9.02 12.47
C ALA A 88 11.01 9.65 13.34
N ILE A 89 9.95 10.17 12.73
CA ILE A 89 8.81 10.73 13.46
C ILE A 89 8.11 9.67 14.31
N LEU A 90 7.89 8.47 13.77
CA LEU A 90 7.31 7.37 14.54
C LEU A 90 8.19 6.99 15.73
N LYS A 91 9.51 6.92 15.55
CA LYS A 91 10.45 6.59 16.63
C LYS A 91 10.48 7.66 17.71
N ILE A 92 10.44 8.94 17.34
CA ILE A 92 10.38 10.07 18.27
C ILE A 92 9.05 10.09 19.02
N GLY A 93 7.96 9.82 18.31
CA GLY A 93 6.60 9.77 18.87
C GLY A 93 6.29 8.51 19.67
N LYS A 94 7.24 7.57 19.78
CA LYS A 94 7.07 6.34 20.55
C LYS A 94 6.91 6.67 22.04
N GLY A 95 5.74 6.40 22.60
CA GLY A 95 5.41 6.64 24.00
C GLY A 95 3.92 6.89 24.14
N GLN A 96 3.39 6.69 25.32
CA GLN A 96 1.96 6.83 25.60
C GLN A 96 1.58 8.19 26.20
N GLU A 97 2.56 9.02 26.58
CA GLU A 97 2.32 10.24 27.31
C GLU A 97 3.02 11.47 26.68
N GLY A 98 2.33 12.61 26.79
CA GLY A 98 2.87 13.92 26.50
C GLY A 98 2.90 14.32 25.03
N VAL A 99 3.55 15.46 24.77
CA VAL A 99 3.62 16.10 23.44
C VAL A 99 4.23 15.18 22.36
N ARG A 100 5.14 14.30 22.73
CA ARG A 100 5.79 13.37 21.79
C ARG A 100 4.82 12.41 21.13
N TYR A 101 3.79 11.97 21.86
CA TYR A 101 2.74 11.11 21.32
C TYR A 101 2.01 11.80 20.15
N TYR A 102 1.66 13.08 20.31
CA TYR A 102 0.95 13.84 19.27
C TYR A 102 1.79 14.07 18.01
N LEU A 103 3.12 13.96 18.11
CA LEU A 103 3.98 14.03 16.92
C LEU A 103 3.71 12.90 15.91
N GLN A 104 3.14 11.78 16.35
CA GLN A 104 2.80 10.67 15.44
C GLN A 104 1.85 11.11 14.31
N ILE A 105 0.98 12.09 14.55
CA ILE A 105 0.07 12.60 13.51
C ILE A 105 0.84 13.26 12.35
N LEU A 106 2.00 13.87 12.64
CA LEU A 106 2.85 14.47 11.61
C LEU A 106 3.44 13.42 10.67
N SER A 107 3.44 12.14 11.05
CA SER A 107 3.91 11.04 10.17
C SER A 107 3.05 10.88 8.92
N LEU A 108 1.80 11.40 8.92
CA LEU A 108 0.95 11.42 7.73
C LEU A 108 1.60 12.14 6.55
N LEU A 109 2.25 13.28 6.79
CA LEU A 109 2.86 14.07 5.74
C LEU A 109 3.96 13.30 4.99
N PRO A 110 5.02 12.80 5.67
CA PRO A 110 6.03 12.04 4.97
C PRO A 110 5.51 10.71 4.40
N LEU A 111 4.48 10.10 4.98
CA LEU A 111 3.87 8.89 4.44
C LEU A 111 3.23 9.14 3.07
N HIS A 112 2.40 10.19 2.94
CA HIS A 112 1.78 10.56 1.67
C HIS A 112 2.81 11.04 0.65
N THR A 113 3.82 11.81 1.10
CA THR A 113 4.93 12.27 0.26
C THR A 113 5.73 11.08 -0.27
N PHE A 114 6.01 10.09 0.57
CA PHE A 114 6.67 8.85 0.17
C PHE A 114 5.88 8.11 -0.90
N CYS A 115 4.58 7.89 -0.70
CA CYS A 115 3.73 7.22 -1.69
C CYS A 115 3.69 7.96 -3.03
N TYR A 116 3.64 9.29 -3.00
CA TYR A 116 3.67 10.11 -4.20
C TYR A 116 4.99 9.97 -4.97
N TYR A 117 6.14 10.08 -4.28
CA TYR A 117 7.44 9.95 -4.93
C TYR A 117 7.75 8.51 -5.34
N MET A 118 7.29 7.51 -4.60
CA MET A 118 7.35 6.12 -5.02
C MET A 118 6.63 5.91 -6.37
N PHE A 119 5.44 6.49 -6.53
CA PHE A 119 4.75 6.44 -7.81
C PHE A 119 5.55 7.11 -8.93
N LYS A 120 6.13 8.30 -8.68
CA LYS A 120 6.99 8.98 -9.66
C LYS A 120 8.19 8.12 -10.05
N VAL A 121 8.91 7.59 -9.07
CA VAL A 121 10.08 6.72 -9.31
C VAL A 121 9.70 5.47 -10.09
N ALA A 122 8.54 4.87 -9.80
CA ALA A 122 8.04 3.69 -10.51
C ALA A 122 7.70 3.96 -11.98
N ASN A 123 7.36 5.20 -12.35
CA ASN A 123 6.99 5.57 -13.72
C ASN A 123 8.15 6.10 -14.59
N TYR A 124 9.39 6.04 -14.11
CA TYR A 124 10.54 6.35 -14.96
C TYR A 124 10.82 5.22 -15.96
N ASP A 125 11.30 5.58 -17.14
CA ASP A 125 11.64 4.61 -18.22
C ASP A 125 12.64 3.53 -17.77
N TRP A 126 13.57 3.90 -16.89
CA TRP A 126 14.53 2.97 -16.32
C TRP A 126 13.84 1.88 -15.48
N THR A 127 12.88 2.26 -14.66
CA THR A 127 12.08 1.32 -13.86
C THR A 127 11.22 0.45 -14.76
N GLY A 128 10.64 1.02 -15.84
CA GLY A 128 9.94 0.25 -16.87
C GLY A 128 10.80 -0.83 -17.52
N LYS A 129 12.08 -0.54 -17.77
CA LYS A 129 13.02 -1.53 -18.29
C LYS A 129 13.26 -2.71 -17.34
N LEU A 130 13.27 -2.48 -16.01
CA LEU A 130 13.37 -3.56 -15.02
C LEU A 130 12.17 -4.51 -15.09
N PHE A 131 10.96 -3.98 -15.24
CA PHE A 131 9.75 -4.80 -15.38
C PHE A 131 9.68 -5.56 -16.71
N ASN A 132 10.41 -5.12 -17.72
CA ASN A 132 10.53 -5.84 -19.00
C ASN A 132 11.50 -7.02 -18.94
N ILE A 133 12.27 -7.19 -17.84
CA ILE A 133 13.07 -8.40 -17.62
C ILE A 133 12.10 -9.57 -17.36
N PRO A 134 12.10 -10.63 -18.19
CA PRO A 134 11.03 -11.64 -18.20
C PRO A 134 10.81 -12.31 -16.83
N TYR A 135 11.87 -12.63 -16.10
CA TYR A 135 11.76 -13.25 -14.78
C TYR A 135 11.28 -12.25 -13.71
N PHE A 136 11.88 -11.07 -13.67
CA PHE A 136 11.54 -10.04 -12.69
C PHE A 136 10.10 -9.52 -12.89
N GLY A 137 9.73 -9.17 -14.13
CA GLY A 137 8.38 -8.73 -14.45
C GLY A 137 7.32 -9.77 -14.12
N ARG A 138 7.60 -11.06 -14.38
CA ARG A 138 6.68 -12.15 -14.04
C ARG A 138 6.48 -12.30 -12.53
N ILE A 139 7.55 -12.22 -11.74
CA ILE A 139 7.46 -12.27 -10.27
C ILE A 139 6.64 -11.07 -9.76
N CYS A 140 6.94 -9.86 -10.23
CA CYS A 140 6.19 -8.67 -9.84
C CYS A 140 4.70 -8.77 -10.23
N PHE A 141 4.39 -9.30 -11.41
CA PHE A 141 3.02 -9.52 -11.85
C PHE A 141 2.27 -10.51 -10.95
N ILE A 142 2.91 -11.63 -10.59
CA ILE A 142 2.33 -12.62 -9.67
C ILE A 142 2.05 -11.98 -8.31
N ILE A 143 3.02 -11.28 -7.72
CA ILE A 143 2.85 -10.60 -6.43
C ILE A 143 1.73 -9.56 -6.51
N ALA A 144 1.69 -8.75 -7.57
CA ALA A 144 0.65 -7.74 -7.77
C ALA A 144 -0.74 -8.36 -7.90
N SER A 145 -0.85 -9.51 -8.58
CA SER A 145 -2.13 -10.23 -8.72
C SER A 145 -2.63 -10.88 -7.43
N LEU A 146 -1.72 -11.12 -6.47
CA LEU A 146 -2.00 -11.69 -5.15
C LEU A 146 -2.09 -10.63 -4.03
N THR A 147 -2.04 -9.34 -4.36
CA THR A 147 -1.94 -8.28 -3.35
C THR A 147 -3.06 -8.34 -2.31
N LEU A 148 -4.30 -8.61 -2.72
CA LEU A 148 -5.44 -8.70 -1.81
C LEU A 148 -5.32 -9.91 -0.88
N GLU A 149 -4.99 -11.05 -1.43
CA GLU A 149 -4.82 -12.29 -0.67
C GLU A 149 -3.62 -12.19 0.29
N ILE A 150 -2.51 -11.59 -0.16
CA ILE A 150 -1.34 -11.29 0.68
C ILE A 150 -1.76 -10.42 1.86
N TYR A 151 -2.54 -9.36 1.62
CA TYR A 151 -2.99 -8.47 2.67
C TYR A 151 -3.85 -9.18 3.72
N ILE A 152 -4.72 -10.09 3.30
CA ILE A 152 -5.56 -10.88 4.22
C ILE A 152 -4.73 -11.86 5.04
N VAL A 153 -3.81 -12.56 4.39
CA VAL A 153 -3.04 -13.68 4.97
C VAL A 153 -1.92 -13.20 5.88
N GLN A 154 -1.31 -12.04 5.61
CA GLN A 154 -0.15 -11.55 6.36
C GLN A 154 -0.42 -11.43 7.86
N PHE A 155 -1.61 -11.00 8.26
CA PHE A 155 -1.96 -10.85 9.68
C PHE A 155 -2.01 -12.18 10.44
N ALA A 156 -2.25 -13.28 9.74
CA ALA A 156 -2.29 -14.62 10.35
C ALA A 156 -0.89 -15.28 10.41
N ILE A 157 0.01 -14.89 9.50
CA ILE A 157 1.33 -15.55 9.37
C ILE A 157 2.44 -14.78 10.06
N ILE A 158 2.36 -13.43 10.14
CA ILE A 158 3.38 -12.63 10.82
C ILE A 158 3.37 -12.99 12.31
N THR A 159 4.48 -13.55 12.78
CA THR A 159 4.67 -13.98 14.16
C THR A 159 6.10 -13.73 14.61
N ASP A 160 6.29 -13.47 15.89
CA ASP A 160 7.60 -13.26 16.51
C ASP A 160 8.43 -14.55 16.64
N ARG A 161 7.81 -15.71 16.39
CA ARG A 161 8.45 -17.03 16.57
C ARG A 161 9.69 -17.22 15.68
N PHE A 162 9.80 -16.50 14.58
CA PHE A 162 10.93 -16.62 13.64
C PHE A 162 12.00 -15.54 13.86
N ASN A 163 11.88 -14.69 14.88
CA ASN A 163 12.83 -13.59 15.10
C ASN A 163 14.25 -14.08 15.41
N PHE A 164 14.41 -15.31 15.91
CA PHE A 164 15.73 -15.91 16.19
C PHE A 164 16.58 -16.17 14.94
N VAL A 165 15.96 -16.22 13.74
CA VAL A 165 16.66 -16.46 12.46
C VAL A 165 16.79 -15.16 11.63
N PHE A 166 16.64 -13.99 12.26
CA PHE A 166 16.81 -12.72 11.56
C PHE A 166 18.23 -12.60 10.94
N PRO A 167 18.39 -12.12 9.67
CA PRO A 167 17.38 -11.55 8.77
C PRO A 167 16.66 -12.57 7.83
N ILE A 168 17.02 -13.85 7.87
CA ILE A 168 16.46 -14.89 6.98
C ILE A 168 14.96 -15.07 7.23
N SER A 169 14.50 -14.82 8.47
CA SER A 169 13.09 -14.88 8.84
C SER A 169 12.19 -14.03 7.96
N ILE A 170 12.65 -12.86 7.51
CA ILE A 170 11.89 -11.96 6.64
C ILE A 170 11.58 -12.66 5.31
N LEU A 171 12.59 -13.28 4.69
CA LEU A 171 12.42 -14.00 3.44
C LEU A 171 11.50 -15.22 3.60
N LEU A 172 11.69 -15.98 4.68
CA LEU A 172 10.90 -17.17 4.99
C LEU A 172 9.42 -16.81 5.19
N VAL A 173 9.13 -15.81 6.03
CA VAL A 173 7.77 -15.33 6.28
C VAL A 173 7.14 -14.79 5.01
N PHE A 174 7.88 -14.03 4.20
CA PHE A 174 7.40 -13.53 2.92
C PHE A 174 7.04 -14.67 1.96
N CYS A 175 7.89 -15.69 1.82
CA CYS A 175 7.59 -16.87 0.99
C CYS A 175 6.34 -17.62 1.49
N MET A 176 6.20 -17.79 2.82
CA MET A 176 5.00 -18.40 3.40
C MET A 176 3.73 -17.62 3.08
N ILE A 177 3.78 -16.29 3.22
CA ILE A 177 2.64 -15.41 2.90
C ILE A 177 2.24 -15.57 1.44
N VAL A 178 3.20 -15.53 0.51
CA VAL A 178 2.92 -15.67 -0.93
C VAL A 178 2.32 -17.04 -1.27
N LEU A 179 2.84 -18.12 -0.68
CA LEU A 179 2.31 -19.48 -0.89
C LEU A 179 0.86 -19.61 -0.39
N VAL A 180 0.58 -19.14 0.82
CA VAL A 180 -0.78 -19.22 1.38
C VAL A 180 -1.74 -18.29 0.63
N ALA A 181 -1.28 -17.10 0.22
CA ALA A 181 -2.06 -16.19 -0.60
C ALA A 181 -2.41 -16.81 -1.97
N TYR A 182 -1.47 -17.50 -2.61
CA TYR A 182 -1.73 -18.22 -3.85
C TYR A 182 -2.79 -19.33 -3.67
N PHE A 183 -2.68 -20.10 -2.60
CA PHE A 183 -3.69 -21.10 -2.26
C PHE A 183 -5.07 -20.47 -2.03
N LEU A 184 -5.13 -19.38 -1.27
CA LEU A 184 -6.37 -18.63 -1.03
C LEU A 184 -6.98 -18.13 -2.35
N LYS A 185 -6.15 -17.64 -3.27
CA LYS A 185 -6.58 -17.22 -4.63
C LYS A 185 -7.25 -18.35 -5.39
N ILE A 186 -6.67 -19.54 -5.38
CA ILE A 186 -7.25 -20.72 -6.03
C ILE A 186 -8.61 -21.04 -5.42
N VAL A 187 -8.70 -21.12 -4.09
CA VAL A 187 -9.95 -21.41 -3.38
C VAL A 187 -11.02 -20.38 -3.73
N THR A 188 -10.70 -19.08 -3.68
CA THR A 188 -11.62 -18.00 -4.04
C THR A 188 -12.07 -18.10 -5.49
N SER A 189 -11.16 -18.42 -6.41
CA SER A 189 -11.48 -18.56 -7.84
C SER A 189 -12.41 -19.76 -8.08
N VAL A 190 -12.18 -20.89 -7.41
CA VAL A 190 -13.06 -22.06 -7.47
C VAL A 190 -14.45 -21.70 -6.93
N PHE A 191 -14.50 -21.05 -5.77
CA PHE A 191 -15.77 -20.62 -5.18
C PHE A 191 -16.57 -19.70 -6.10
N LEU A 192 -15.91 -18.71 -6.71
CA LEU A 192 -16.53 -17.79 -7.65
C LEU A 192 -17.06 -18.50 -8.91
N GLN A 193 -16.34 -19.51 -9.43
CA GLN A 193 -16.82 -20.32 -10.56
C GLN A 193 -18.09 -21.11 -10.21
N ILE A 194 -18.16 -21.66 -9.00
CA ILE A 194 -19.34 -22.39 -8.51
C ILE A 194 -20.53 -21.42 -8.37
N MET A 195 -20.30 -20.24 -7.79
CA MET A 195 -21.35 -19.23 -7.58
C MET A 195 -21.89 -18.64 -8.90
N ALA A 196 -21.00 -18.49 -9.90
CA ALA A 196 -21.38 -17.97 -11.22
C ALA A 196 -22.06 -19.01 -12.11
N ASN A 197 -22.23 -20.26 -11.62
CA ASN A 197 -22.75 -21.39 -12.39
C ASN A 197 -22.00 -21.64 -13.72
N ASP A 198 -20.72 -21.24 -13.76
CA ASP A 198 -19.83 -21.45 -14.90
C ASP A 198 -19.35 -22.91 -14.96
N LYS A 199 -19.01 -23.38 -16.18
CA LYS A 199 -18.34 -24.69 -16.31
C LYS A 199 -17.02 -24.67 -15.54
N PHE A 200 -16.91 -25.54 -14.56
CA PHE A 200 -15.72 -25.65 -13.73
C PHE A 200 -14.47 -25.91 -14.58
N SER A 201 -13.44 -25.07 -14.40
CA SER A 201 -12.15 -25.23 -15.06
C SER A 201 -11.02 -24.98 -14.06
N PHE A 202 -10.37 -26.05 -13.66
CA PHE A 202 -9.21 -25.97 -12.75
C PHE A 202 -8.07 -25.13 -13.35
N LYS A 203 -7.87 -25.22 -14.67
CA LYS A 203 -6.89 -24.40 -15.37
C LYS A 203 -7.17 -22.90 -15.19
N LYS A 204 -8.43 -22.47 -15.27
CA LYS A 204 -8.85 -21.07 -15.07
C LYS A 204 -8.66 -20.63 -13.60
N ALA A 205 -8.83 -21.55 -12.64
CA ALA A 205 -8.63 -21.26 -11.23
C ALA A 205 -7.15 -21.07 -10.84
N CYS A 206 -6.24 -21.78 -11.50
CA CYS A 206 -4.79 -21.71 -11.26
C CYS A 206 -4.08 -20.65 -12.12
N MET A 207 -4.75 -20.02 -13.09
CA MET A 207 -4.16 -18.97 -13.91
C MET A 207 -4.10 -17.66 -13.12
N ILE A 208 -2.87 -17.15 -12.94
CA ILE A 208 -2.56 -15.82 -12.46
C ILE A 208 -2.18 -14.91 -13.62
#